data_d5a895e0e0524caa2209b31f5437e420
#
_entry.id   d5a895e0e0524caa2209b31f5437e420
#
_cell.length_a   1.000
_cell.length_b   1.000
_cell.length_c   1.000
_cell.angle_alpha   90.00
_cell.angle_beta   90.00
_cell.angle_gamma   90.00
#
_symmetry.space_group_name_H-M   'P 1'
#
loop_
_entity.id
_entity.type
_entity.pdbx_description
1 polymer ?
#
loop_
_entity_poly.entity_id
_entity_poly.type
_entity_poly.pdbx_seq_one_letter_code
_entity_poly.pdbx_strand_id
1 'polypeptide(L)'
;MGREQHHGTSLSLVPTVDKVLLAAPRGFCAGVEMAIKALAWMVRAFEPPVYCYHEIVHNQLVVQRFEASGVVFVDDITEVPEGRPIMLSAHGSAPEVVAAAMDRGGYVVDAVCPLVTKVHHEVKTRAGKGYQIVYVGHEGHEEAVGTMAVAPAAIHRVETADDVADLPEFDSPIAVLAQTTLSHREWAGVLDAARERFPQLWQPERSDLCFATTNRQSALMKIAPRVDAMVVIGSSNSSNTKALAALAREAGCQHVFRVNAADELPDDLTGAVGVTAGASAPEDLVLSVIDRLAPTGGVEEVRVTDEDEYFPPPRNLRQLLRAIDAAATVTLGLSGDRLPLDDRDIDASEVLESLPAAVSDA
;
A
#
# COMPACT_ATOMS: atom_id res chain seq x y z
N MET A 1 54.44 6.56 -50.92
CA MET A 1 53.62 5.45 -50.37
C MET A 1 53.12 5.88 -48.98
N GLY A 2 51.99 6.60 -48.95
CA GLY A 2 51.36 7.04 -47.72
C GLY A 2 50.32 5.99 -47.32
N ARG A 3 50.37 5.46 -46.06
CA ARG A 3 49.34 4.63 -45.50
C ARG A 3 48.35 5.58 -44.79
N GLU A 4 47.17 5.69 -45.34
CA GLU A 4 46.02 6.28 -44.63
C GLU A 4 45.57 5.31 -43.52
N GLN A 5 45.67 5.76 -42.28
CA GLN A 5 45.08 5.07 -41.14
C GLN A 5 43.61 5.50 -41.07
N HIS A 6 42.71 4.58 -41.42
CA HIS A 6 41.30 4.72 -41.10
C HIS A 6 41.10 4.59 -39.57
N HIS A 7 40.84 5.71 -38.91
CA HIS A 7 40.30 5.69 -37.55
C HIS A 7 38.82 5.35 -37.66
N GLY A 8 38.51 4.09 -37.41
CA GLY A 8 37.15 3.65 -37.20
C GLY A 8 36.63 4.24 -35.88
N THR A 9 35.79 5.23 -35.97
CA THR A 9 35.01 5.75 -34.84
C THR A 9 34.07 4.65 -34.41
N SER A 10 34.39 3.95 -33.32
CA SER A 10 33.46 3.08 -32.63
C SER A 10 32.37 3.97 -32.06
N LEU A 11 31.22 3.99 -32.70
CA LEU A 11 29.97 4.49 -32.11
C LEU A 11 29.66 3.56 -30.95
N SER A 12 29.96 3.98 -29.73
CA SER A 12 29.40 3.35 -28.54
C SER A 12 27.91 3.49 -28.66
N LEU A 13 27.20 2.39 -28.94
CA LEU A 13 25.74 2.30 -28.87
C LEU A 13 25.37 2.69 -27.45
N VAL A 14 24.71 3.83 -27.29
CA VAL A 14 24.08 4.19 -26.01
C VAL A 14 23.06 3.10 -25.70
N PRO A 15 23.10 2.50 -24.52
CA PRO A 15 22.09 1.51 -24.13
C PRO A 15 20.70 2.12 -24.32
N THR A 16 19.80 1.43 -25.02
CA THR A 16 18.45 1.92 -25.31
C THR A 16 17.43 0.89 -24.89
N VAL A 17 16.38 1.34 -24.21
CA VAL A 17 15.19 0.53 -23.96
C VAL A 17 14.37 0.46 -25.26
N ASP A 18 14.12 -0.76 -25.72
CA ASP A 18 13.37 -0.96 -26.97
C ASP A 18 11.87 -0.74 -26.74
N LYS A 19 11.34 -1.30 -25.66
CA LYS A 19 9.91 -1.26 -25.36
C LYS A 19 9.66 -1.35 -23.86
N VAL A 20 8.61 -0.68 -23.39
CA VAL A 20 8.06 -0.86 -22.03
C VAL A 20 6.77 -1.67 -22.08
N LEU A 21 6.69 -2.74 -21.29
CA LEU A 21 5.44 -3.44 -20.99
C LEU A 21 4.97 -2.97 -19.61
N LEU A 22 3.86 -2.23 -19.60
CA LEU A 22 3.31 -1.60 -18.40
C LEU A 22 2.19 -2.47 -17.84
N ALA A 23 2.40 -3.04 -16.64
CA ALA A 23 1.40 -3.86 -15.97
C ALA A 23 0.19 -3.03 -15.54
N ALA A 24 -1.01 -3.57 -15.72
CA ALA A 24 -2.25 -2.99 -15.22
C ALA A 24 -3.18 -4.10 -14.65
N PRO A 25 -3.79 -3.88 -13.46
CA PRO A 25 -3.66 -2.67 -12.64
C PRO A 25 -2.31 -2.53 -11.93
N ARG A 26 -1.99 -1.31 -11.53
CA ARG A 26 -0.77 -0.91 -10.81
C ARG A 26 -1.06 0.30 -9.92
N GLY A 27 -0.07 0.72 -9.12
CA GLY A 27 -0.15 1.95 -8.33
C GLY A 27 -1.24 1.90 -7.24
N PHE A 28 -1.77 3.03 -6.85
CA PHE A 28 -2.70 3.15 -5.74
C PHE A 28 -3.88 2.17 -5.82
N CYS A 29 -4.20 1.53 -4.69
CA CYS A 29 -5.41 0.74 -4.52
C CYS A 29 -6.48 1.55 -3.79
N ALA A 30 -7.74 1.09 -3.86
CA ALA A 30 -8.87 1.77 -3.22
C ALA A 30 -8.66 2.09 -1.73
N GLY A 31 -7.96 1.22 -0.98
CA GLY A 31 -7.64 1.44 0.44
C GLY A 31 -6.63 2.57 0.65
N VAL A 32 -5.61 2.61 -0.20
CA VAL A 32 -4.59 3.67 -0.20
C VAL A 32 -5.20 5.01 -0.63
N GLU A 33 -5.99 5.02 -1.70
CA GLU A 33 -6.68 6.24 -2.14
C GLU A 33 -7.58 6.82 -1.06
N MET A 34 -8.38 5.99 -0.41
CA MET A 34 -9.24 6.41 0.69
C MET A 34 -8.41 7.05 1.82
N ALA A 35 -7.30 6.45 2.22
CA ALA A 35 -6.47 6.94 3.32
C ALA A 35 -5.79 8.27 2.96
N ILE A 36 -5.23 8.38 1.76
CA ILE A 36 -4.61 9.62 1.25
C ILE A 36 -5.63 10.76 1.20
N LYS A 37 -6.79 10.52 0.59
CA LYS A 37 -7.87 11.51 0.49
C LYS A 37 -8.36 11.92 1.88
N ALA A 38 -8.50 10.96 2.80
CA ALA A 38 -8.91 11.26 4.18
C ALA A 38 -7.90 12.16 4.92
N LEU A 39 -6.60 11.87 4.83
CA LEU A 39 -5.58 12.70 5.46
C LEU A 39 -5.50 14.09 4.80
N ALA A 40 -5.64 14.17 3.48
CA ALA A 40 -5.69 15.44 2.77
C ALA A 40 -6.88 16.30 3.19
N TRP A 41 -8.04 15.71 3.48
CA TRP A 41 -9.17 16.44 4.07
C TRP A 41 -8.87 16.93 5.47
N MET A 42 -8.17 16.15 6.30
CA MET A 42 -7.77 16.61 7.64
C MET A 42 -6.81 17.79 7.56
N VAL A 43 -5.82 17.75 6.68
CA VAL A 43 -4.89 18.88 6.44
C VAL A 43 -5.62 20.17 6.04
N ARG A 44 -6.74 20.05 5.30
CA ARG A 44 -7.55 21.20 4.89
C ARG A 44 -8.53 21.67 5.96
N ALA A 45 -8.96 20.78 6.84
CA ALA A 45 -10.00 21.05 7.84
C ALA A 45 -9.44 21.53 9.18
N PHE A 46 -8.19 21.24 9.49
CA PHE A 46 -7.58 21.54 10.78
C PHE A 46 -6.30 22.36 10.62
N GLU A 47 -6.04 23.23 11.62
CA GLU A 47 -4.77 23.95 11.72
C GLU A 47 -3.62 22.96 11.98
N PRO A 48 -2.49 23.11 11.30
CA PRO A 48 -1.32 22.26 11.50
C PRO A 48 -0.75 22.42 12.95
N PRO A 49 -0.05 21.41 13.46
CA PRO A 49 0.15 20.11 12.86
C PRO A 49 -1.07 19.18 13.00
N VAL A 50 -1.32 18.38 11.97
CA VAL A 50 -2.15 17.19 11.99
C VAL A 50 -1.25 16.00 12.29
N TYR A 51 -1.60 15.15 13.23
CA TYR A 51 -0.78 13.98 13.57
C TYR A 51 -1.28 12.74 12.85
N CYS A 52 -0.34 11.89 12.41
CA CYS A 52 -0.64 10.60 11.85
C CYS A 52 0.14 9.53 12.59
N TYR A 53 -0.57 8.53 13.12
CA TYR A 53 0.06 7.39 13.78
C TYR A 53 0.55 6.41 12.71
N HIS A 54 1.85 6.23 12.65
CA HIS A 54 2.62 5.61 11.59
C HIS A 54 2.45 6.29 10.22
N GLU A 55 3.22 5.86 9.23
CA GLU A 55 3.03 6.29 7.85
C GLU A 55 1.61 6.01 7.38
N ILE A 56 0.95 6.97 6.76
CA ILE A 56 -0.43 6.78 6.26
C ILE A 56 -0.52 5.60 5.30
N VAL A 57 0.51 5.43 4.48
CA VAL A 57 0.77 4.30 3.58
C VAL A 57 2.28 4.15 3.43
N HIS A 58 2.78 2.94 3.16
CA HIS A 58 4.21 2.68 2.98
C HIS A 58 4.73 3.23 1.65
N ASN A 59 4.86 4.55 1.57
CA ASN A 59 5.47 5.24 0.44
C ASN A 59 6.11 6.55 0.90
N GLN A 60 7.43 6.62 0.78
CA GLN A 60 8.22 7.75 1.25
C GLN A 60 7.86 9.09 0.57
N LEU A 61 7.54 9.07 -0.73
CA LEU A 61 7.13 10.27 -1.46
C LEU A 61 5.80 10.81 -0.92
N VAL A 62 4.83 9.92 -0.65
CA VAL A 62 3.54 10.29 -0.06
C VAL A 62 3.74 10.89 1.33
N VAL A 63 4.57 10.26 2.16
CA VAL A 63 4.90 10.76 3.52
C VAL A 63 5.50 12.16 3.44
N GLN A 64 6.53 12.37 2.61
CA GLN A 64 7.19 13.67 2.44
C GLN A 64 6.24 14.77 1.97
N ARG A 65 5.30 14.47 1.08
CA ARG A 65 4.28 15.44 0.63
C ARG A 65 3.37 15.88 1.77
N PHE A 66 2.96 14.95 2.64
CA PHE A 66 2.15 15.28 3.81
C PHE A 66 2.95 16.02 4.89
N GLU A 67 4.21 15.65 5.13
CA GLU A 67 5.10 16.39 6.03
C GLU A 67 5.26 17.85 5.58
N ALA A 68 5.46 18.07 4.27
CA ALA A 68 5.52 19.40 3.68
C ALA A 68 4.21 20.21 3.83
N SER A 69 3.10 19.53 4.14
CA SER A 69 1.78 20.11 4.37
C SER A 69 1.42 20.24 5.86
N GLY A 70 2.40 20.00 6.76
CA GLY A 70 2.21 20.14 8.22
C GLY A 70 1.65 18.91 8.92
N VAL A 71 1.77 17.72 8.32
CA VAL A 71 1.51 16.47 9.01
C VAL A 71 2.75 16.05 9.79
N VAL A 72 2.56 15.58 11.02
CA VAL A 72 3.60 14.98 11.85
C VAL A 72 3.30 13.50 12.02
N PHE A 73 4.16 12.65 11.50
CA PHE A 73 4.07 11.21 11.69
C PHE A 73 4.74 10.81 13.00
N VAL A 74 4.10 9.94 13.77
CA VAL A 74 4.57 9.46 15.08
C VAL A 74 4.47 7.95 15.15
N ASP A 75 5.43 7.31 15.81
CA ASP A 75 5.43 5.86 16.04
C ASP A 75 4.83 5.50 17.40
N ASP A 76 4.73 6.46 18.32
CA ASP A 76 4.07 6.29 19.60
C ASP A 76 2.93 7.31 19.73
N ILE A 77 1.71 6.80 19.97
CA ILE A 77 0.52 7.65 20.13
C ILE A 77 0.64 8.63 21.30
N THR A 78 1.52 8.35 22.26
CA THR A 78 1.78 9.24 23.39
C THR A 78 2.53 10.51 23.02
N GLU A 79 3.18 10.55 21.88
CA GLU A 79 3.84 11.74 21.34
C GLU A 79 2.85 12.81 20.83
N VAL A 80 1.60 12.41 20.56
CA VAL A 80 0.57 13.35 20.10
C VAL A 80 0.11 14.23 21.27
N PRO A 81 0.18 15.58 21.18
CA PRO A 81 -0.35 16.46 22.23
C PRO A 81 -1.87 16.33 22.36
N GLU A 82 -2.39 16.57 23.58
CA GLU A 82 -3.83 16.56 23.82
C GLU A 82 -4.58 17.56 22.94
N GLY A 83 -5.76 17.18 22.48
CA GLY A 83 -6.64 18.04 21.67
C GLY A 83 -6.24 18.18 20.20
N ARG A 84 -5.14 17.57 19.74
CA ARG A 84 -4.74 17.64 18.33
C ARG A 84 -5.50 16.64 17.45
N PRO A 85 -5.72 16.98 16.16
CA PRO A 85 -6.32 16.03 15.21
C PRO A 85 -5.35 14.86 14.93
N ILE A 86 -5.91 13.64 14.94
CA ILE A 86 -5.15 12.39 14.78
C ILE A 86 -5.74 11.57 13.65
N MET A 87 -4.88 11.11 12.74
CA MET A 87 -5.17 10.07 11.76
C MET A 87 -4.52 8.76 12.20
N LEU A 88 -5.27 7.65 12.17
CA LEU A 88 -4.72 6.30 12.24
C LEU A 88 -4.56 5.76 10.81
N SER A 89 -3.45 5.08 10.55
CA SER A 89 -3.03 4.67 9.20
C SER A 89 -3.92 3.59 8.56
N ALA A 90 -3.72 3.35 7.25
CA ALA A 90 -4.45 2.35 6.49
C ALA A 90 -4.19 0.90 6.93
N HIS A 91 -3.11 0.66 7.67
CA HIS A 91 -2.64 -0.69 8.04
C HIS A 91 -3.43 -1.33 9.19
N GLY A 92 -4.22 -0.52 9.91
CA GLY A 92 -4.98 -0.96 11.09
C GLY A 92 -4.15 -0.90 12.37
N SER A 93 -4.68 -0.21 13.36
CA SER A 93 -4.03 -0.02 14.66
C SER A 93 -4.54 -1.01 15.70
N ALA A 94 -3.69 -1.31 16.69
CA ALA A 94 -4.07 -2.08 17.85
C ALA A 94 -5.23 -1.40 18.61
N PRO A 95 -6.18 -2.18 19.17
CA PRO A 95 -7.31 -1.61 19.92
C PRO A 95 -6.92 -0.64 21.02
N GLU A 96 -5.78 -0.89 21.70
CA GLU A 96 -5.23 -0.04 22.74
C GLU A 96 -4.77 1.32 22.19
N VAL A 97 -4.18 1.33 20.99
CA VAL A 97 -3.76 2.56 20.30
C VAL A 97 -4.98 3.38 19.91
N VAL A 98 -6.02 2.73 19.36
CA VAL A 98 -7.28 3.41 19.03
C VAL A 98 -7.90 4.06 20.27
N ALA A 99 -7.95 3.33 21.40
CA ALA A 99 -8.46 3.85 22.68
C ALA A 99 -7.61 5.04 23.17
N ALA A 100 -6.29 4.89 23.15
CA ALA A 100 -5.38 5.98 23.57
C ALA A 100 -5.48 7.22 22.69
N ALA A 101 -5.69 7.07 21.37
CA ALA A 101 -5.95 8.19 20.47
C ALA A 101 -7.25 8.91 20.84
N MET A 102 -8.33 8.18 21.13
CA MET A 102 -9.62 8.75 21.54
C MET A 102 -9.53 9.47 22.90
N ASP A 103 -8.76 8.95 23.84
CA ASP A 103 -8.56 9.54 25.19
C ASP A 103 -7.78 10.86 25.15
N ARG A 104 -6.99 11.12 24.08
CA ARG A 104 -6.30 12.39 23.90
C ARG A 104 -7.22 13.58 23.56
N GLY A 105 -8.52 13.32 23.35
CA GLY A 105 -9.53 14.35 23.21
C GLY A 105 -9.48 15.18 21.91
N GLY A 106 -8.65 14.80 20.95
CA GLY A 106 -8.60 15.38 19.60
C GLY A 106 -9.69 14.83 18.69
N TYR A 107 -9.67 15.27 17.44
CA TYR A 107 -10.49 14.65 16.39
C TYR A 107 -9.76 13.46 15.79
N VAL A 108 -10.25 12.26 16.02
CA VAL A 108 -9.60 11.02 15.57
C VAL A 108 -10.30 10.47 14.35
N VAL A 109 -9.55 10.22 13.28
CA VAL A 109 -10.02 9.54 12.07
C VAL A 109 -9.24 8.24 11.92
N ASP A 110 -9.94 7.13 11.88
CA ASP A 110 -9.36 5.82 11.58
C ASP A 110 -9.52 5.54 10.09
N ALA A 111 -8.39 5.55 9.36
CA ALA A 111 -8.31 5.30 7.93
C ALA A 111 -7.99 3.84 7.60
N VAL A 112 -8.20 2.93 8.55
CA VAL A 112 -7.97 1.51 8.32
C VAL A 112 -8.70 1.01 7.07
N CYS A 113 -7.98 0.29 6.21
CA CYS A 113 -8.55 -0.30 5.01
C CYS A 113 -9.70 -1.26 5.37
N PRO A 114 -10.86 -1.19 4.69
CA PRO A 114 -11.97 -2.11 4.94
C PRO A 114 -11.60 -3.60 4.85
N LEU A 115 -10.59 -3.95 4.03
CA LEU A 115 -10.11 -5.33 3.90
C LEU A 115 -9.30 -5.77 5.13
N VAL A 116 -8.53 -4.88 5.74
CA VAL A 116 -7.85 -5.11 7.03
C VAL A 116 -8.89 -5.21 8.16
N THR A 117 -9.90 -4.32 8.15
CA THR A 117 -11.03 -4.38 9.10
C THR A 117 -11.74 -5.75 9.05
N LYS A 118 -11.89 -6.33 7.85
CA LYS A 118 -12.45 -7.69 7.68
C LYS A 118 -11.60 -8.72 8.43
N VAL A 119 -10.28 -8.68 8.30
CA VAL A 119 -9.36 -9.61 9.00
C VAL A 119 -9.47 -9.44 10.51
N HIS A 120 -9.43 -8.20 11.03
CA HIS A 120 -9.65 -7.91 12.45
C HIS A 120 -10.98 -8.45 12.97
N HIS A 121 -12.06 -8.33 12.18
CA HIS A 121 -13.37 -8.87 12.52
C HIS A 121 -13.37 -10.40 12.60
N GLU A 122 -12.72 -11.07 11.66
CA GLU A 122 -12.59 -12.54 11.69
C GLU A 122 -11.75 -13.00 12.89
N VAL A 123 -10.62 -12.34 13.19
CA VAL A 123 -9.83 -12.61 14.40
C VAL A 123 -10.71 -12.52 15.65
N LYS A 124 -11.40 -11.40 15.84
CA LYS A 124 -12.30 -11.19 16.98
C LYS A 124 -13.40 -12.25 17.06
N THR A 125 -14.00 -12.58 15.92
CA THR A 125 -15.09 -13.56 15.82
C THR A 125 -14.61 -14.97 16.15
N ARG A 126 -13.44 -15.39 15.62
CA ARG A 126 -12.89 -16.73 15.86
C ARG A 126 -12.40 -16.87 17.29
N ALA A 127 -11.63 -15.91 17.79
CA ALA A 127 -11.21 -15.91 19.20
C ALA A 127 -12.40 -15.96 20.17
N GLY A 128 -13.46 -15.18 19.89
CA GLY A 128 -14.70 -15.20 20.70
C GLY A 128 -15.45 -16.53 20.64
N LYS A 129 -15.22 -17.37 19.64
CA LYS A 129 -15.74 -18.75 19.51
C LYS A 129 -14.78 -19.81 20.07
N GLY A 130 -13.68 -19.41 20.70
CA GLY A 130 -12.70 -20.31 21.31
C GLY A 130 -11.70 -20.93 20.33
N TYR A 131 -11.55 -20.38 19.12
CA TYR A 131 -10.50 -20.81 18.20
C TYR A 131 -9.12 -20.26 18.62
N GLN A 132 -8.09 -21.07 18.38
CA GLN A 132 -6.72 -20.55 18.21
C GLN A 132 -6.54 -20.16 16.74
N ILE A 133 -5.79 -19.11 16.49
CA ILE A 133 -5.65 -18.51 15.16
C ILE A 133 -4.20 -18.57 14.73
N VAL A 134 -3.93 -19.28 13.66
CA VAL A 134 -2.65 -19.22 12.94
C VAL A 134 -2.75 -18.02 11.98
N TYR A 135 -1.98 -17.00 12.26
CA TYR A 135 -1.95 -15.78 11.44
C TYR A 135 -0.66 -15.72 10.62
N VAL A 136 -0.82 -15.75 9.30
CA VAL A 136 0.30 -15.67 8.35
C VAL A 136 0.61 -14.20 8.09
N GLY A 137 1.78 -13.72 8.52
CA GLY A 137 2.14 -12.31 8.38
C GLY A 137 3.58 -12.02 8.78
N HIS A 138 4.15 -10.98 8.19
CA HIS A 138 5.54 -10.59 8.39
C HIS A 138 5.77 -9.99 9.78
N GLU A 139 6.88 -10.35 10.41
CA GLU A 139 7.29 -9.82 11.70
C GLU A 139 7.49 -8.30 11.63
N GLY A 140 6.96 -7.60 12.64
CA GLY A 140 7.09 -6.15 12.75
C GLY A 140 6.28 -5.34 11.74
N HIS A 141 5.55 -5.98 10.81
CA HIS A 141 4.68 -5.24 9.91
C HIS A 141 3.47 -4.68 10.66
N GLU A 142 3.14 -3.41 10.45
CA GLU A 142 2.07 -2.70 11.17
C GLU A 142 0.72 -3.42 11.11
N GLU A 143 0.31 -3.94 9.93
CA GLU A 143 -0.91 -4.74 9.79
C GLU A 143 -0.87 -6.01 10.66
N ALA A 144 0.29 -6.67 10.76
CA ALA A 144 0.43 -7.86 11.57
C ALA A 144 0.37 -7.51 13.08
N VAL A 145 1.06 -6.44 13.49
CA VAL A 145 1.03 -5.94 14.88
C VAL A 145 -0.39 -5.57 15.29
N GLY A 146 -1.10 -4.78 14.47
CA GLY A 146 -2.48 -4.38 14.72
C GLY A 146 -3.44 -5.58 14.79
N THR A 147 -3.31 -6.53 13.86
CA THR A 147 -4.16 -7.73 13.80
C THR A 147 -3.93 -8.64 15.01
N MET A 148 -2.68 -8.88 15.39
CA MET A 148 -2.34 -9.71 16.56
C MET A 148 -2.86 -9.12 17.87
N ALA A 149 -2.86 -7.79 17.98
CA ALA A 149 -3.37 -7.09 19.17
C ALA A 149 -4.89 -7.23 19.36
N VAL A 150 -5.65 -7.63 18.32
CA VAL A 150 -7.12 -7.86 18.44
C VAL A 150 -7.46 -8.99 19.39
N ALA A 151 -6.63 -10.06 19.43
CA ALA A 151 -6.85 -11.22 20.31
C ALA A 151 -5.51 -11.88 20.71
N PRO A 152 -4.63 -11.18 21.46
CA PRO A 152 -3.24 -11.60 21.66
C PRO A 152 -3.09 -12.97 22.36
N ALA A 153 -4.09 -13.41 23.12
CA ALA A 153 -4.07 -14.71 23.79
C ALA A 153 -4.46 -15.89 22.86
N ALA A 154 -5.01 -15.61 21.68
CA ALA A 154 -5.56 -16.63 20.78
C ALA A 154 -4.89 -16.66 19.40
N ILE A 155 -3.95 -15.75 19.12
CA ILE A 155 -3.36 -15.58 17.80
C ILE A 155 -1.86 -15.89 17.82
N HIS A 156 -1.40 -16.71 16.88
CA HIS A 156 -0.03 -17.17 16.72
C HIS A 156 0.45 -16.81 15.32
N ARG A 157 1.45 -15.92 15.25
CA ARG A 157 2.01 -15.48 13.98
C ARG A 157 2.99 -16.53 13.43
N VAL A 158 2.91 -16.76 12.13
CA VAL A 158 3.83 -17.57 11.34
C VAL A 158 4.17 -16.83 10.03
N GLU A 159 5.35 -17.06 9.49
CA GLU A 159 5.76 -16.54 8.18
C GLU A 159 5.98 -17.67 7.18
N THR A 160 6.45 -18.80 7.65
CA THR A 160 6.90 -19.93 6.83
C THR A 160 6.19 -21.23 7.20
N ALA A 161 6.31 -22.23 6.34
CA ALA A 161 5.82 -23.57 6.62
C ALA A 161 6.53 -24.21 7.85
N ASP A 162 7.81 -23.87 8.06
CA ASP A 162 8.58 -24.36 9.21
C ASP A 162 8.05 -23.80 10.53
N ASP A 163 7.65 -22.52 10.55
CA ASP A 163 7.03 -21.92 11.73
C ASP A 163 5.73 -22.63 12.13
N VAL A 164 4.98 -23.13 11.13
CA VAL A 164 3.77 -23.93 11.42
C VAL A 164 4.13 -25.21 12.13
N ALA A 165 5.26 -25.85 11.78
CA ALA A 165 5.73 -27.07 12.44
C ALA A 165 6.12 -26.84 13.90
N ASP A 166 6.56 -25.63 14.26
CA ASP A 166 6.99 -25.26 15.60
C ASP A 166 5.83 -24.81 16.51
N LEU A 167 4.61 -24.67 16.00
CA LEU A 167 3.44 -24.31 16.80
C LEU A 167 3.15 -25.39 17.87
N PRO A 168 2.63 -25.01 19.04
CA PRO A 168 2.19 -25.98 20.05
C PRO A 168 0.99 -26.80 19.57
N GLU A 169 0.72 -27.90 20.25
CA GLU A 169 -0.55 -28.63 20.09
C GLU A 169 -1.68 -27.82 20.74
N PHE A 170 -2.83 -27.82 20.08
CA PHE A 170 -4.02 -27.10 20.52
C PHE A 170 -5.18 -28.07 20.73
N ASP A 171 -5.83 -27.98 21.90
CA ASP A 171 -7.08 -28.70 22.18
C ASP A 171 -8.31 -27.98 21.60
N SER A 172 -8.11 -26.75 21.15
CA SER A 172 -9.16 -25.88 20.57
C SER A 172 -9.21 -26.00 19.05
N PRO A 173 -10.35 -25.67 18.42
CA PRO A 173 -10.40 -25.57 16.96
C PRO A 173 -9.46 -24.49 16.45
N ILE A 174 -8.91 -24.71 15.26
CA ILE A 174 -7.90 -23.83 14.64
C ILE A 174 -8.55 -23.06 13.49
N ALA A 175 -8.22 -21.77 13.40
CA ALA A 175 -8.50 -20.93 12.22
C ALA A 175 -7.18 -20.46 11.61
N VAL A 176 -7.12 -20.34 10.28
CA VAL A 176 -6.01 -19.71 9.59
C VAL A 176 -6.49 -18.41 8.94
N LEU A 177 -5.73 -17.33 9.15
CA LEU A 177 -5.95 -15.99 8.57
C LEU A 177 -4.62 -15.45 8.05
N ALA A 178 -4.66 -14.43 7.19
CA ALA A 178 -3.47 -13.90 6.57
C ALA A 178 -3.44 -12.37 6.50
N GLN A 179 -2.24 -11.81 6.49
CA GLN A 179 -1.94 -10.44 6.11
C GLN A 179 -2.37 -10.21 4.66
N THR A 180 -2.98 -9.07 4.38
CA THR A 180 -3.62 -8.78 3.09
C THR A 180 -2.64 -8.63 1.92
N THR A 181 -1.35 -8.40 2.21
CA THR A 181 -0.31 -8.06 1.22
C THR A 181 0.70 -9.17 0.91
N LEU A 182 0.48 -10.39 1.40
CA LEU A 182 1.33 -11.54 1.10
C LEU A 182 1.29 -11.92 -0.38
N SER A 183 2.33 -12.59 -0.85
CA SER A 183 2.28 -13.25 -2.15
C SER A 183 1.38 -14.49 -2.10
N HIS A 184 0.80 -14.84 -3.25
CA HIS A 184 0.04 -16.09 -3.38
C HIS A 184 0.85 -17.32 -2.96
N ARG A 185 2.15 -17.31 -3.23
CA ARG A 185 3.03 -18.45 -2.93
C ARG A 185 3.33 -18.57 -1.45
N GLU A 186 3.64 -17.45 -0.78
CA GLU A 186 3.82 -17.42 0.68
C GLU A 186 2.57 -17.96 1.38
N TRP A 187 1.42 -17.40 1.00
CA TRP A 187 0.14 -17.86 1.55
C TRP A 187 -0.11 -19.36 1.30
N ALA A 188 0.04 -19.83 0.05
CA ALA A 188 -0.24 -21.21 -0.31
C ALA A 188 0.67 -22.20 0.43
N GLY A 189 1.97 -21.90 0.54
CA GLY A 189 2.93 -22.77 1.22
C GLY A 189 2.64 -22.93 2.71
N VAL A 190 2.31 -21.83 3.39
CA VAL A 190 1.96 -21.87 4.82
C VAL A 190 0.59 -22.51 5.04
N LEU A 191 -0.39 -22.22 4.16
CA LEU A 191 -1.72 -22.83 4.24
C LEU A 191 -1.67 -24.36 4.08
N ASP A 192 -0.86 -24.86 3.16
CA ASP A 192 -0.72 -26.30 2.93
C ASP A 192 -0.07 -26.99 4.15
N ALA A 193 0.97 -26.40 4.74
CA ALA A 193 1.56 -26.88 5.98
C ALA A 193 0.55 -26.84 7.15
N ALA A 194 -0.24 -25.78 7.26
CA ALA A 194 -1.27 -25.68 8.30
C ALA A 194 -2.38 -26.73 8.12
N ARG A 195 -2.79 -27.05 6.90
CA ARG A 195 -3.77 -28.12 6.60
C ARG A 195 -3.24 -29.51 6.93
N GLU A 196 -1.95 -29.75 6.65
CA GLU A 196 -1.32 -31.02 6.98
C GLU A 196 -1.26 -31.21 8.50
N ARG A 197 -0.85 -30.17 9.23
CA ARG A 197 -0.74 -30.22 10.69
C ARG A 197 -2.11 -30.23 11.41
N PHE A 198 -3.08 -29.44 10.89
CA PHE A 198 -4.40 -29.26 11.48
C PHE A 198 -5.51 -29.63 10.48
N PRO A 199 -5.83 -30.92 10.26
CA PRO A 199 -6.73 -31.36 9.19
C PRO A 199 -8.15 -30.80 9.27
N GLN A 200 -8.58 -30.31 10.44
CA GLN A 200 -9.92 -29.71 10.66
C GLN A 200 -9.86 -28.19 10.83
N LEU A 201 -8.78 -27.53 10.32
CA LEU A 201 -8.69 -26.09 10.44
C LEU A 201 -9.81 -25.39 9.66
N TRP A 202 -10.28 -24.29 10.22
CA TRP A 202 -11.16 -23.36 9.53
C TRP A 202 -10.33 -22.34 8.74
N GLN A 203 -10.79 -22.00 7.55
CA GLN A 203 -10.26 -20.93 6.74
C GLN A 203 -11.41 -20.13 6.11
N PRO A 204 -11.22 -18.86 5.71
CA PRO A 204 -12.20 -18.11 4.95
C PRO A 204 -12.45 -18.77 3.58
N GLU A 205 -13.67 -18.64 3.04
CA GLU A 205 -14.02 -19.15 1.71
C GLU A 205 -13.16 -18.50 0.60
N ARG A 206 -12.82 -17.23 0.78
CA ARG A 206 -11.86 -16.50 -0.06
C ARG A 206 -10.65 -16.14 0.79
N SER A 207 -9.47 -16.20 0.23
CA SER A 207 -8.25 -15.81 0.92
C SER A 207 -8.35 -14.37 1.44
N ASP A 208 -7.62 -14.05 2.51
CA ASP A 208 -7.56 -12.69 3.05
C ASP A 208 -6.67 -11.76 2.22
N LEU A 209 -5.91 -12.31 1.25
CA LEU A 209 -5.18 -11.48 0.30
C LEU A 209 -6.13 -10.53 -0.41
N CYS A 210 -5.82 -9.24 -0.37
CA CYS A 210 -6.68 -8.24 -0.98
C CYS A 210 -6.66 -8.35 -2.52
N PHE A 211 -7.75 -7.94 -3.17
CA PHE A 211 -7.84 -7.93 -4.63
C PHE A 211 -6.70 -7.12 -5.27
N ALA A 212 -6.33 -6.00 -4.66
CA ALA A 212 -5.24 -5.16 -5.16
C ALA A 212 -3.89 -5.91 -5.18
N THR A 213 -3.61 -6.69 -4.14
CA THR A 213 -2.42 -7.56 -4.09
C THR A 213 -2.47 -8.62 -5.20
N THR A 214 -3.59 -9.35 -5.31
CA THR A 214 -3.72 -10.46 -6.26
C THR A 214 -3.72 -9.98 -7.71
N ASN A 215 -4.35 -8.85 -8.00
CA ASN A 215 -4.42 -8.27 -9.34
C ASN A 215 -3.04 -7.79 -9.82
N ARG A 216 -2.29 -7.08 -8.96
CA ARG A 216 -0.93 -6.62 -9.31
C ARG A 216 0.03 -7.78 -9.53
N GLN A 217 -0.05 -8.83 -8.71
CA GLN A 217 0.71 -10.06 -8.92
C GLN A 217 0.35 -10.74 -10.24
N SER A 218 -0.93 -10.84 -10.58
CA SER A 218 -1.41 -11.40 -11.84
C SER A 218 -0.93 -10.58 -13.05
N ALA A 219 -0.98 -9.24 -12.96
CA ALA A 219 -0.50 -8.35 -14.00
C ALA A 219 1.01 -8.49 -14.23
N LEU A 220 1.81 -8.56 -13.15
CA LEU A 220 3.24 -8.80 -13.22
C LEU A 220 3.54 -10.14 -13.90
N MET A 221 2.89 -11.22 -13.49
CA MET A 221 3.10 -12.56 -14.07
C MET A 221 2.78 -12.61 -15.55
N LYS A 222 1.88 -11.76 -16.04
CA LYS A 222 1.53 -11.68 -17.46
C LYS A 222 2.64 -11.06 -18.31
N ILE A 223 3.41 -10.12 -17.75
CA ILE A 223 4.48 -9.42 -18.48
C ILE A 223 5.86 -10.03 -18.24
N ALA A 224 6.11 -10.61 -17.06
CA ALA A 224 7.42 -11.11 -16.66
C ALA A 224 8.11 -12.04 -17.69
N PRO A 225 7.42 -12.99 -18.37
CA PRO A 225 8.06 -13.84 -19.38
C PRO A 225 8.40 -13.12 -20.70
N ARG A 226 8.03 -11.85 -20.86
CA ARG A 226 8.10 -11.10 -22.11
C ARG A 226 9.13 -9.98 -22.05
N VAL A 227 9.89 -9.86 -20.96
CA VAL A 227 10.80 -8.73 -20.70
C VAL A 227 12.17 -9.20 -20.27
N ASP A 228 13.20 -8.42 -20.59
CA ASP A 228 14.58 -8.66 -20.22
C ASP A 228 14.90 -8.16 -18.80
N ALA A 229 14.21 -7.09 -18.39
CA ALA A 229 14.30 -6.52 -17.05
C ALA A 229 12.93 -6.13 -16.51
N MET A 230 12.78 -6.12 -15.17
CA MET A 230 11.57 -5.70 -14.47
C MET A 230 11.89 -4.56 -13.52
N VAL A 231 11.16 -3.45 -13.66
CA VAL A 231 11.17 -2.32 -12.72
C VAL A 231 9.92 -2.40 -11.86
N VAL A 232 10.12 -2.51 -10.55
CA VAL A 232 9.05 -2.54 -9.54
C VAL A 232 9.13 -1.25 -8.73
N ILE A 233 8.16 -0.38 -8.93
CA ILE A 233 8.13 0.96 -8.32
C ILE A 233 7.48 0.90 -6.94
N GLY A 234 8.16 1.45 -5.93
CA GLY A 234 7.65 1.59 -4.57
C GLY A 234 8.70 1.40 -3.48
N SER A 235 8.34 1.80 -2.27
CA SER A 235 9.23 1.91 -1.12
C SER A 235 9.68 0.55 -0.57
N SER A 236 10.86 0.57 0.07
CA SER A 236 11.51 -0.64 0.62
C SER A 236 10.78 -1.23 1.83
N ASN A 237 9.96 -0.45 2.52
CA ASN A 237 9.14 -0.90 3.64
C ASN A 237 7.74 -1.40 3.21
N SER A 238 7.35 -1.22 1.94
CA SER A 238 6.09 -1.74 1.42
C SER A 238 6.15 -3.26 1.21
N SER A 239 5.35 -4.02 1.96
CA SER A 239 5.20 -5.47 1.83
C SER A 239 4.75 -5.87 0.42
N ASN A 240 3.73 -5.21 -0.14
CA ASN A 240 3.26 -5.49 -1.50
C ASN A 240 4.35 -5.25 -2.55
N THR A 241 5.15 -4.17 -2.43
CA THR A 241 6.25 -3.89 -3.37
C THR A 241 7.35 -4.97 -3.29
N LYS A 242 7.71 -5.40 -2.07
CA LYS A 242 8.66 -6.50 -1.86
C LYS A 242 8.15 -7.80 -2.48
N ALA A 243 6.87 -8.14 -2.26
CA ALA A 243 6.24 -9.33 -2.83
C ALA A 243 6.27 -9.31 -4.36
N LEU A 244 6.00 -8.17 -5.00
CA LEU A 244 6.09 -8.02 -6.46
C LEU A 244 7.53 -8.21 -6.96
N ALA A 245 8.53 -7.64 -6.29
CA ALA A 245 9.94 -7.81 -6.68
C ALA A 245 10.43 -9.26 -6.51
N ALA A 246 9.99 -9.95 -5.47
CA ALA A 246 10.26 -11.37 -5.27
C ALA A 246 9.61 -12.21 -6.37
N LEU A 247 8.32 -11.97 -6.63
CA LEU A 247 7.56 -12.67 -7.66
C LEU A 247 8.16 -12.50 -9.06
N ALA A 248 8.67 -11.31 -9.40
CA ALA A 248 9.35 -11.08 -10.68
C ALA A 248 10.58 -11.98 -10.85
N ARG A 249 11.40 -12.15 -9.79
CA ARG A 249 12.56 -13.04 -9.79
C ARG A 249 12.14 -14.50 -9.92
N GLU A 250 11.10 -14.91 -9.20
CA GLU A 250 10.56 -16.27 -9.28
C GLU A 250 9.97 -16.61 -10.65
N ALA A 251 9.40 -15.60 -11.33
CA ALA A 251 8.93 -15.72 -12.71
C ALA A 251 10.06 -15.83 -13.74
N GLY A 252 11.32 -15.81 -13.30
CA GLY A 252 12.52 -16.01 -14.13
C GLY A 252 13.10 -14.71 -14.70
N CYS A 253 12.61 -13.55 -14.29
CA CYS A 253 13.23 -12.27 -14.68
C CYS A 253 14.57 -12.12 -13.95
N GLN A 254 15.68 -12.10 -14.71
CA GLN A 254 17.05 -12.06 -14.15
C GLN A 254 17.42 -10.70 -13.58
N HIS A 255 16.88 -9.64 -14.17
CA HIS A 255 17.15 -8.25 -13.79
C HIS A 255 15.90 -7.62 -13.20
N VAL A 256 15.83 -7.54 -11.87
CA VAL A 256 14.69 -6.96 -11.14
C VAL A 256 15.18 -5.79 -10.30
N PHE A 257 14.73 -4.60 -10.64
CA PHE A 257 15.04 -3.35 -9.98
C PHE A 257 13.85 -2.84 -9.20
N ARG A 258 13.99 -2.69 -7.89
CA ARG A 258 13.01 -1.98 -7.07
C ARG A 258 13.49 -0.56 -6.91
N VAL A 259 12.69 0.39 -7.33
CA VAL A 259 13.03 1.82 -7.32
C VAL A 259 11.94 2.64 -6.62
N ASN A 260 12.35 3.68 -5.91
CA ASN A 260 11.47 4.63 -5.25
C ASN A 260 11.47 6.00 -5.97
N ALA A 261 12.39 6.19 -6.92
CA ALA A 261 12.48 7.35 -7.80
C ALA A 261 13.09 6.97 -9.14
N ALA A 262 12.86 7.80 -10.17
CA ALA A 262 13.34 7.52 -11.52
C ALA A 262 14.89 7.56 -11.65
N ASP A 263 15.56 8.34 -10.81
CA ASP A 263 17.03 8.47 -10.77
C ASP A 263 17.73 7.25 -10.15
N GLU A 264 16.98 6.36 -9.48
CA GLU A 264 17.51 5.08 -8.99
C GLU A 264 17.64 4.01 -10.10
N LEU A 265 17.13 4.29 -11.32
CA LEU A 265 17.25 3.38 -12.44
C LEU A 265 18.70 3.27 -12.94
N PRO A 266 19.19 2.05 -13.26
CA PRO A 266 20.46 1.88 -13.94
C PRO A 266 20.47 2.56 -15.32
N ASP A 267 21.62 3.16 -15.70
CA ASP A 267 21.79 3.82 -17.00
C ASP A 267 21.98 2.84 -18.17
N ASP A 268 22.23 1.57 -17.90
CA ASP A 268 22.54 0.52 -18.86
C ASP A 268 21.38 -0.41 -19.20
N LEU A 269 20.15 -0.04 -18.86
CA LEU A 269 18.97 -0.80 -19.21
C LEU A 269 18.76 -0.84 -20.74
N THR A 270 18.49 -2.04 -21.25
CA THR A 270 18.28 -2.30 -22.68
C THR A 270 17.17 -3.31 -22.90
N GLY A 271 16.70 -3.42 -24.16
CA GLY A 271 15.71 -4.41 -24.56
C GLY A 271 14.30 -4.10 -24.07
N ALA A 272 13.51 -5.14 -23.79
CA ALA A 272 12.15 -4.99 -23.30
C ALA A 272 12.14 -4.86 -21.76
N VAL A 273 11.56 -3.79 -21.24
CA VAL A 273 11.48 -3.53 -19.79
C VAL A 273 10.03 -3.64 -19.32
N GLY A 274 9.78 -4.49 -18.33
CA GLY A 274 8.51 -4.54 -17.62
C GLY A 274 8.47 -3.47 -16.53
N VAL A 275 7.35 -2.78 -16.42
CA VAL A 275 7.12 -1.79 -15.35
C VAL A 275 5.86 -2.13 -14.59
N THR A 276 5.96 -2.19 -13.27
CA THR A 276 4.83 -2.33 -12.36
C THR A 276 5.03 -1.44 -11.13
N ALA A 277 3.97 -1.19 -10.38
CA ALA A 277 4.03 -0.37 -9.18
C ALA A 277 3.25 -1.02 -8.03
N GLY A 278 3.80 -0.90 -6.82
CA GLY A 278 3.14 -1.33 -5.60
C GLY A 278 1.87 -0.53 -5.31
N ALA A 279 0.99 -1.10 -4.48
CA ALA A 279 -0.33 -0.55 -4.15
C ALA A 279 -0.30 0.81 -3.44
N SER A 280 0.87 1.28 -3.02
CA SER A 280 1.09 2.59 -2.38
C SER A 280 1.94 3.56 -3.22
N ALA A 281 2.24 3.23 -4.49
CA ALA A 281 3.01 4.08 -5.37
C ALA A 281 2.10 4.95 -6.24
N PRO A 282 2.33 6.28 -6.29
CA PRO A 282 1.53 7.18 -7.11
C PRO A 282 1.86 7.06 -8.59
N GLU A 283 0.89 7.40 -9.46
CA GLU A 283 1.03 7.25 -10.92
C GLU A 283 2.06 8.21 -11.52
N ASP A 284 2.23 9.42 -10.97
CA ASP A 284 3.25 10.38 -11.40
C ASP A 284 4.68 9.81 -11.29
N LEU A 285 4.92 8.97 -10.28
CA LEU A 285 6.18 8.24 -10.15
C LEU A 285 6.35 7.19 -11.26
N VAL A 286 5.26 6.50 -11.64
CA VAL A 286 5.29 5.57 -12.76
C VAL A 286 5.60 6.29 -14.07
N LEU A 287 4.96 7.43 -14.31
CA LEU A 287 5.22 8.25 -15.49
C LEU A 287 6.65 8.76 -15.54
N SER A 288 7.21 9.22 -14.42
CA SER A 288 8.61 9.68 -14.35
C SER A 288 9.61 8.56 -14.65
N VAL A 289 9.32 7.33 -14.22
CA VAL A 289 10.13 6.14 -14.55
C VAL A 289 10.06 5.83 -16.05
N ILE A 290 8.87 5.90 -16.65
CA ILE A 290 8.68 5.68 -18.10
C ILE A 290 9.43 6.74 -18.89
N ASP A 291 9.34 8.01 -18.52
CA ASP A 291 10.05 9.12 -19.17
C ASP A 291 11.58 8.93 -19.08
N ARG A 292 12.09 8.44 -17.95
CA ARG A 292 13.52 8.15 -17.78
C ARG A 292 13.98 6.96 -18.62
N LEU A 293 13.12 5.93 -18.80
CA LEU A 293 13.41 4.78 -19.67
C LEU A 293 13.42 5.17 -21.16
N ALA A 294 12.66 6.16 -21.55
CA ALA A 294 12.56 6.71 -22.92
C ALA A 294 12.47 5.62 -24.02
N PRO A 295 11.51 4.69 -23.97
CA PRO A 295 11.48 3.52 -24.84
C PRO A 295 11.29 3.91 -26.30
N THR A 296 12.17 3.44 -27.21
CA THR A 296 12.15 3.79 -28.63
C THR A 296 10.95 3.20 -29.39
N GLY A 297 10.45 2.04 -28.95
CA GLY A 297 9.27 1.34 -29.49
C GLY A 297 7.99 1.61 -28.72
N GLY A 298 8.02 2.59 -27.78
CA GLY A 298 6.84 3.02 -27.03
C GLY A 298 6.47 2.11 -25.86
N VAL A 299 5.27 2.35 -25.31
CA VAL A 299 4.72 1.68 -24.13
C VAL A 299 3.50 0.85 -24.52
N GLU A 300 3.48 -0.43 -24.13
CA GLU A 300 2.30 -1.31 -24.23
C GLU A 300 1.73 -1.55 -22.84
N GLU A 301 0.53 -1.05 -22.56
CA GLU A 301 -0.18 -1.44 -21.34
C GLU A 301 -0.74 -2.86 -21.48
N VAL A 302 -0.47 -3.70 -20.50
CA VAL A 302 -0.95 -5.08 -20.42
C VAL A 302 -1.89 -5.21 -19.23
N ARG A 303 -3.18 -5.08 -19.51
CA ARG A 303 -4.25 -5.15 -18.51
C ARG A 303 -4.74 -6.59 -18.32
N VAL A 304 -4.90 -7.00 -17.07
CA VAL A 304 -5.43 -8.33 -16.70
C VAL A 304 -6.86 -8.26 -16.16
N THR A 305 -7.21 -7.16 -15.50
CA THR A 305 -8.55 -6.88 -14.97
C THR A 305 -8.73 -5.39 -14.77
N ASP A 306 -9.97 -4.95 -14.66
CA ASP A 306 -10.30 -3.60 -14.20
C ASP A 306 -10.46 -3.60 -12.68
N GLU A 307 -10.09 -2.50 -12.02
CA GLU A 307 -10.30 -2.26 -10.59
C GLU A 307 -11.22 -1.04 -10.45
N ASP A 308 -12.51 -1.31 -10.15
CA ASP A 308 -13.54 -0.27 -9.97
C ASP A 308 -13.93 -0.12 -8.48
N GLU A 309 -13.16 -0.76 -7.59
CA GLU A 309 -13.43 -0.70 -6.16
C GLU A 309 -13.17 0.71 -5.63
N TYR A 310 -14.16 1.21 -4.91
CA TYR A 310 -14.11 2.49 -4.23
C TYR A 310 -14.46 2.33 -2.75
N PHE A 311 -13.61 2.88 -1.89
CA PHE A 311 -13.88 3.00 -0.47
C PHE A 311 -14.15 4.47 -0.11
N PRO A 312 -15.36 4.77 0.41
CA PRO A 312 -15.67 6.13 0.80
C PRO A 312 -14.83 6.56 2.02
N PRO A 313 -14.56 7.86 2.20
CA PRO A 313 -13.86 8.36 3.39
C PRO A 313 -14.46 7.83 4.71
N PRO A 314 -13.69 7.70 5.79
CA PRO A 314 -14.15 7.24 7.09
C PRO A 314 -15.41 7.97 7.56
N ARG A 315 -16.32 7.24 8.25
CA ARG A 315 -17.67 7.74 8.56
C ARG A 315 -17.67 9.07 9.33
N ASN A 316 -16.81 9.20 10.33
CA ASN A 316 -16.71 10.41 11.14
C ASN A 316 -16.19 11.59 10.29
N LEU A 317 -15.20 11.37 9.42
CA LEU A 317 -14.72 12.39 8.50
C LEU A 317 -15.84 12.87 7.56
N ARG A 318 -16.63 11.97 6.98
CA ARG A 318 -17.79 12.34 6.15
C ARG A 318 -18.82 13.15 6.94
N GLN A 319 -19.01 12.85 8.22
CA GLN A 319 -19.91 13.62 9.08
C GLN A 319 -19.36 15.06 9.32
N LEU A 320 -18.06 15.20 9.54
CA LEU A 320 -17.39 16.50 9.67
C LEU A 320 -17.53 17.33 8.38
N LEU A 321 -17.23 16.73 7.23
CA LEU A 321 -17.32 17.43 5.94
C LEU A 321 -18.75 17.88 5.64
N ARG A 322 -19.76 17.06 5.95
CA ARG A 322 -21.18 17.48 5.85
C ARG A 322 -21.53 18.64 6.78
N ALA A 323 -20.99 18.64 8.00
CA ALA A 323 -21.22 19.72 8.94
C ALA A 323 -20.56 21.03 8.47
N ILE A 324 -19.35 20.97 7.92
CA ILE A 324 -18.65 22.11 7.33
C ILE A 324 -19.45 22.65 6.13
N ASP A 325 -19.93 21.80 5.23
CA ASP A 325 -20.73 22.19 4.07
C ASP A 325 -22.05 22.86 4.48
N ALA A 326 -22.75 22.28 5.45
CA ALA A 326 -23.98 22.85 6.00
C ALA A 326 -23.74 24.23 6.66
N ALA A 327 -22.65 24.35 7.43
CA ALA A 327 -22.28 25.64 8.05
C ALA A 327 -21.95 26.69 6.99
N ALA A 328 -21.16 26.35 5.98
CA ALA A 328 -20.84 27.25 4.87
C ALA A 328 -22.09 27.68 4.08
N THR A 329 -23.04 26.77 3.89
CA THR A 329 -24.33 27.04 3.25
C THR A 329 -25.12 28.12 4.03
N VAL A 330 -25.25 27.92 5.35
CA VAL A 330 -26.02 28.83 6.21
C VAL A 330 -25.34 30.19 6.35
N THR A 331 -24.01 30.20 6.57
CA THR A 331 -23.29 31.46 6.89
C THR A 331 -22.96 32.29 5.67
N LEU A 332 -22.69 31.67 4.53
CA LEU A 332 -22.26 32.37 3.31
C LEU A 332 -23.37 32.47 2.25
N GLY A 333 -24.57 31.96 2.54
CA GLY A 333 -25.71 31.98 1.61
C GLY A 333 -25.43 31.24 0.29
N LEU A 334 -24.46 30.37 0.31
CA LEU A 334 -24.07 29.63 -0.87
C LEU A 334 -25.13 28.55 -1.19
N SER A 335 -25.56 28.33 -2.43
CA SER A 335 -26.49 27.30 -2.89
C SER A 335 -25.84 26.37 -3.91
N GLY A 336 -25.97 25.04 -3.75
CA GLY A 336 -25.44 24.00 -4.65
C GLY A 336 -24.54 22.97 -3.93
N ASP A 337 -24.30 21.84 -4.56
CA ASP A 337 -23.34 20.81 -4.09
C ASP A 337 -21.91 21.37 -4.16
N ARG A 338 -21.19 21.32 -3.07
CA ARG A 338 -19.96 22.11 -2.93
C ARG A 338 -18.77 21.35 -2.43
N LEU A 339 -18.95 20.42 -1.49
CA LEU A 339 -17.90 19.50 -1.13
C LEU A 339 -18.21 18.17 -1.80
N PRO A 340 -17.30 17.61 -2.60
CA PRO A 340 -17.47 16.28 -3.17
C PRO A 340 -17.40 15.28 -2.03
N LEU A 341 -18.58 15.00 -1.43
CA LEU A 341 -18.71 13.96 -0.40
C LEU A 341 -18.59 12.56 -1.00
N ASP A 342 -18.82 12.45 -2.30
CA ASP A 342 -18.41 11.34 -3.16
C ASP A 342 -17.18 11.81 -3.94
N ASP A 343 -16.01 11.31 -3.54
CA ASP A 343 -14.71 11.65 -4.12
C ASP A 343 -14.20 10.56 -5.06
N ARG A 344 -15.11 9.72 -5.58
CA ARG A 344 -14.81 8.59 -6.46
C ARG A 344 -14.04 9.02 -7.70
N ASP A 345 -14.43 10.12 -8.30
CA ASP A 345 -13.88 10.64 -9.55
C ASP A 345 -12.64 11.53 -9.33
N ILE A 346 -12.18 11.66 -8.09
CA ILE A 346 -10.98 12.43 -7.74
C ILE A 346 -9.82 11.44 -7.53
N ASP A 347 -8.75 11.58 -8.31
CA ASP A 347 -7.54 10.77 -8.17
C ASP A 347 -6.73 11.20 -6.93
N ALA A 348 -6.24 10.22 -6.16
CA ALA A 348 -5.41 10.52 -4.99
C ALA A 348 -4.05 11.14 -5.34
N SER A 349 -3.53 10.90 -6.55
CA SER A 349 -2.30 11.56 -7.03
C SER A 349 -2.55 13.05 -7.25
N GLU A 350 -3.68 13.44 -7.86
CA GLU A 350 -4.08 14.84 -8.01
C GLU A 350 -4.29 15.52 -6.65
N VAL A 351 -4.87 14.79 -5.70
CA VAL A 351 -5.05 15.29 -4.32
C VAL A 351 -3.71 15.58 -3.66
N LEU A 352 -2.71 14.70 -3.82
CA LEU A 352 -1.36 14.89 -3.29
C LEU A 352 -0.64 16.10 -3.91
N GLU A 353 -0.81 16.32 -5.22
CA GLU A 353 -0.23 17.48 -5.91
C GLU A 353 -0.85 18.79 -5.47
N SER A 354 -2.12 18.77 -5.06
CA SER A 354 -2.89 19.94 -4.62
C SER A 354 -2.80 20.22 -3.11
N LEU A 355 -1.95 19.51 -2.36
CA LEU A 355 -1.78 19.73 -0.93
C LEU A 355 -1.22 21.14 -0.66
N PRO A 356 -1.75 21.85 0.33
CA PRO A 356 -1.21 23.17 0.71
C PRO A 356 0.20 23.00 1.31
N ALA A 357 1.10 23.93 1.01
CA ALA A 357 2.36 24.00 1.74
C ALA A 357 2.07 24.41 3.20
N ALA A 358 2.81 23.81 4.16
CA ALA A 358 2.74 24.25 5.55
C ALA A 358 3.12 25.73 5.63
N VAL A 359 2.30 26.52 6.31
CA VAL A 359 2.64 27.91 6.59
C VAL A 359 3.80 27.87 7.57
N SER A 360 5.01 28.21 7.14
CA SER A 360 6.13 28.44 8.06
C SER A 360 5.76 29.65 8.90
N ASP A 361 5.59 29.47 10.20
CA ASP A 361 5.57 30.57 11.15
C ASP A 361 6.90 31.33 10.99
N ALA A 362 6.82 32.54 10.41
CA ALA A 362 7.95 33.45 10.22
C ALA A 362 8.28 34.20 11.52
#